data_b71d9104243e7f9f868a55af38cb9887
#
_entry.id   b71d9104243e7f9f868a55af38cb9887
#
_cell.length_a   1.000
_cell.length_b   1.000
_cell.length_c   1.000
_cell.angle_alpha   90.00
_cell.angle_beta   90.00
_cell.angle_gamma   90.00
#
_symmetry.space_group_name_H-M   'P 1'
#
loop_
_entity.id
_entity.type
_entity.pdbx_description
1 polymer ?
#
loop_
_entity_poly.entity_id
_entity_poly.type
_entity_poly.pdbx_seq_one_letter_code
_entity_poly.pdbx_strand_id
1 'polypeptide(L)'
;LVYAKGYGWAEEDKALEMKPSHIMRMASVSKLITAAGVMVLQDKGMISIKDTVFGPSGILHGTPLDSLIKVKNCHKITVEHLLRQQGGFFRDPLFSSRDIMHLMQLDHAPEADDFFRFVLPKRLRFMPGEWEKYSNFGYLLLSRIIEEVAGKSYEAFIKEDVLLPAGVYDMHIAGIDYKDKRENEVRY
;
A
#
# COMPACT_ATOMS: atom_id res chain seq x y z
N LEU A 1 12.62 -25.28 7.32
CA LEU A 1 13.77 -24.37 7.45
C LEU A 1 15.02 -25.20 7.77
N VAL A 2 16.05 -25.08 6.97
CA VAL A 2 17.30 -25.87 7.12
C VAL A 2 18.38 -25.10 7.88
N TYR A 3 18.33 -23.75 7.80
CA TYR A 3 19.27 -22.87 8.47
C TYR A 3 18.66 -21.49 8.72
N ALA A 4 18.90 -20.93 9.90
CA ALA A 4 18.59 -19.55 10.24
C ALA A 4 19.61 -19.02 11.25
N LYS A 5 20.18 -17.85 10.98
CA LYS A 5 21.12 -17.16 11.88
C LYS A 5 20.97 -15.65 11.72
N GLY A 6 20.95 -14.94 12.83
CA GLY A 6 21.08 -13.49 12.86
C GLY A 6 22.55 -13.07 12.78
N TYR A 7 22.81 -11.92 12.18
CA TYR A 7 24.11 -11.28 12.10
C TYR A 7 23.99 -9.79 12.44
N GLY A 8 24.94 -9.24 13.16
CA GLY A 8 24.93 -7.85 13.61
C GLY A 8 23.95 -7.58 14.73
N TRP A 9 23.48 -6.33 14.82
CA TRP A 9 22.63 -5.84 15.90
C TRP A 9 21.17 -5.73 15.48
N ALA A 10 20.27 -6.14 16.35
CA ALA A 10 18.86 -5.82 16.25
C ALA A 10 18.56 -4.41 16.78
N GLU A 11 19.31 -3.97 17.79
CA GLU A 11 19.28 -2.64 18.36
C GLU A 11 20.68 -2.32 18.90
N GLU A 12 21.45 -1.51 18.16
CA GLU A 12 22.86 -1.24 18.46
C GLU A 12 23.05 -0.51 19.79
N ASP A 13 22.22 0.52 20.07
CA ASP A 13 22.27 1.32 21.30
C ASP A 13 22.12 0.46 22.56
N LYS A 14 21.49 -0.71 22.47
CA LYS A 14 21.28 -1.64 23.58
C LYS A 14 22.17 -2.87 23.51
N ALA A 15 23.10 -2.90 22.55
CA ALA A 15 23.94 -4.08 22.27
C ALA A 15 23.11 -5.38 22.13
N LEU A 16 21.91 -5.28 21.54
CA LEU A 16 21.02 -6.41 21.32
C LEU A 16 21.39 -7.09 19.99
N GLU A 17 21.94 -8.29 20.06
CA GLU A 17 22.31 -9.06 18.88
C GLU A 17 21.09 -9.52 18.06
N MET A 18 21.24 -9.54 16.74
CA MET A 18 20.23 -10.05 15.82
C MET A 18 20.03 -11.56 16.03
N LYS A 19 18.77 -11.99 16.10
CA LYS A 19 18.34 -13.40 16.18
C LYS A 19 17.33 -13.71 15.06
N PRO A 20 17.19 -14.99 14.67
CA PRO A 20 16.18 -15.39 13.68
C PRO A 20 14.74 -15.09 14.08
N SER A 21 14.48 -14.91 15.38
CA SER A 21 13.16 -14.56 15.92
C SER A 21 12.83 -13.08 15.87
N HIS A 22 13.77 -12.22 15.46
CA HIS A 22 13.48 -10.79 15.33
C HIS A 22 12.58 -10.49 14.14
N ILE A 23 11.66 -9.55 14.34
CA ILE A 23 10.73 -9.07 13.33
C ILE A 23 11.36 -7.89 12.59
N MET A 24 11.31 -7.92 11.26
CA MET A 24 11.89 -6.90 10.41
C MET A 24 10.84 -6.24 9.52
N ARG A 25 10.96 -4.94 9.29
CA ARG A 25 10.13 -4.23 8.33
C ARG A 25 10.52 -4.62 6.92
N MET A 26 9.55 -5.05 6.14
CA MET A 26 9.77 -5.51 4.76
C MET A 26 9.84 -4.36 3.76
N ALA A 27 9.49 -3.14 4.16
CA ALA A 27 9.39 -1.99 3.27
C ALA A 27 8.65 -2.34 1.96
N SER A 28 9.23 -2.04 0.80
CA SER A 28 8.59 -2.24 -0.49
C SER A 28 8.39 -3.70 -0.92
N VAL A 29 8.98 -4.67 -0.22
CA VAL A 29 8.66 -6.10 -0.43
C VAL A 29 7.18 -6.38 -0.11
N SER A 30 6.57 -5.60 0.79
CA SER A 30 5.14 -5.69 1.10
C SER A 30 4.22 -5.50 -0.11
N LYS A 31 4.71 -4.88 -1.20
CA LYS A 31 3.95 -4.77 -2.45
C LYS A 31 3.63 -6.13 -3.08
N LEU A 32 4.49 -7.13 -2.89
CA LEU A 32 4.20 -8.50 -3.34
C LEU A 32 2.98 -9.07 -2.63
N ILE A 33 2.84 -8.79 -1.33
CA ILE A 33 1.69 -9.23 -0.53
C ILE A 33 0.41 -8.52 -1.01
N THR A 34 0.48 -7.20 -1.25
CA THR A 34 -0.65 -6.45 -1.81
C THR A 34 -1.06 -7.00 -3.18
N ALA A 35 -0.09 -7.27 -4.06
CA ALA A 35 -0.35 -7.85 -5.37
C ALA A 35 -1.00 -9.24 -5.26
N ALA A 36 -0.50 -10.10 -4.36
CA ALA A 36 -1.12 -11.39 -4.07
C ALA A 36 -2.58 -11.23 -3.60
N GLY A 37 -2.85 -10.23 -2.73
CA GLY A 37 -4.22 -9.93 -2.30
C GLY A 37 -5.16 -9.55 -3.46
N VAL A 38 -4.67 -8.73 -4.39
CA VAL A 38 -5.44 -8.39 -5.60
C VAL A 38 -5.71 -9.64 -6.45
N MET A 39 -4.71 -10.53 -6.60
CA MET A 39 -4.89 -11.77 -7.36
C MET A 39 -5.86 -12.74 -6.68
N VAL A 40 -5.87 -12.79 -5.35
CA VAL A 40 -6.88 -13.57 -4.60
C VAL A 40 -8.29 -13.06 -4.87
N LEU A 41 -8.50 -11.73 -4.91
CA LEU A 41 -9.80 -11.16 -5.28
C LEU A 41 -10.18 -11.49 -6.72
N GLN A 42 -9.23 -11.47 -7.65
CA GLN A 42 -9.47 -11.88 -9.03
C GLN A 42 -9.82 -13.36 -9.14
N ASP A 43 -9.09 -14.24 -8.47
CA ASP A 43 -9.36 -15.68 -8.48
C ASP A 43 -10.74 -16.02 -7.89
N LYS A 44 -11.20 -15.22 -6.91
CA LYS A 44 -12.55 -15.29 -6.35
C LYS A 44 -13.63 -14.69 -7.30
N GLY A 45 -13.25 -14.12 -8.44
CA GLY A 45 -14.17 -13.46 -9.36
C GLY A 45 -14.77 -12.16 -8.85
N MET A 46 -14.21 -11.56 -7.79
CA MET A 46 -14.71 -10.32 -7.19
C MET A 46 -14.29 -9.08 -7.98
N ILE A 47 -13.14 -9.13 -8.65
CA ILE A 47 -12.63 -8.11 -9.57
C ILE A 47 -11.91 -8.76 -10.75
N SER A 48 -11.68 -7.96 -11.80
CA SER A 48 -10.70 -8.22 -12.85
C SER A 48 -9.58 -7.19 -12.77
N ILE A 49 -8.33 -7.58 -13.03
CA ILE A 49 -7.24 -6.60 -13.17
C ILE A 49 -7.47 -5.61 -14.33
N LYS A 50 -8.40 -5.91 -15.24
CA LYS A 50 -8.82 -5.03 -16.34
C LYS A 50 -9.88 -4.01 -15.93
N ASP A 51 -10.50 -4.19 -14.77
CA ASP A 51 -11.50 -3.24 -14.26
C ASP A 51 -10.88 -1.86 -14.05
N THR A 52 -11.64 -0.84 -14.40
CA THR A 52 -11.27 0.55 -14.12
C THR A 52 -11.44 0.85 -12.64
N VAL A 53 -10.61 1.74 -12.11
CA VAL A 53 -10.61 2.11 -10.70
C VAL A 53 -11.66 3.18 -10.41
N PHE A 54 -11.77 4.18 -11.27
CA PHE A 54 -12.60 5.38 -11.09
C PHE A 54 -13.63 5.56 -12.19
N GLY A 55 -14.63 6.43 -11.93
CA GLY A 55 -15.67 6.79 -12.87
C GLY A 55 -16.85 5.82 -12.86
N PRO A 56 -17.85 5.99 -13.76
CA PRO A 56 -19.15 5.32 -13.68
C PRO A 56 -19.11 3.79 -13.66
N SER A 57 -18.07 3.19 -14.21
CA SER A 57 -17.84 1.73 -14.22
C SER A 57 -16.66 1.32 -13.34
N GLY A 58 -16.12 2.24 -12.53
CA GLY A 58 -14.95 1.99 -11.70
C GLY A 58 -15.29 1.27 -10.39
N ILE A 59 -14.35 0.49 -9.88
CA ILE A 59 -14.50 -0.23 -8.60
C ILE A 59 -14.83 0.75 -7.45
N LEU A 60 -14.23 1.94 -7.47
CA LEU A 60 -14.42 2.96 -6.44
C LEU A 60 -15.55 3.95 -6.78
N HIS A 61 -16.42 3.63 -7.76
CA HIS A 61 -17.54 4.49 -8.13
C HIS A 61 -18.46 4.77 -6.93
N GLY A 62 -18.81 6.04 -6.73
CA GLY A 62 -19.67 6.47 -5.63
C GLY A 62 -19.00 6.56 -4.26
N THR A 63 -17.74 6.16 -4.13
CA THR A 63 -16.98 6.35 -2.90
C THR A 63 -16.48 7.81 -2.75
N PRO A 64 -16.09 8.23 -1.54
CA PRO A 64 -15.47 9.53 -1.33
C PRO A 64 -14.21 9.74 -2.20
N LEU A 65 -13.47 8.68 -2.52
CA LEU A 65 -12.26 8.78 -3.36
C LEU A 65 -12.58 9.12 -4.82
N ASP A 66 -13.64 8.53 -5.37
CA ASP A 66 -14.08 8.85 -6.74
C ASP A 66 -14.47 10.33 -6.87
N SER A 67 -15.07 10.91 -5.82
CA SER A 67 -15.43 12.32 -5.79
C SER A 67 -14.24 13.29 -5.84
N LEU A 68 -13.04 12.83 -5.48
CA LEU A 68 -11.80 13.62 -5.54
C LEU A 68 -11.26 13.74 -6.97
N ILE A 69 -11.70 12.90 -7.90
CA ILE A 69 -11.21 12.90 -9.27
C ILE A 69 -11.71 14.14 -10.02
N LYS A 70 -10.77 14.99 -10.43
CA LYS A 70 -11.03 16.21 -11.22
C LYS A 70 -10.67 16.05 -12.69
N VAL A 71 -9.90 15.00 -13.04
CA VAL A 71 -9.33 14.80 -14.37
C VAL A 71 -9.86 13.51 -14.98
N LYS A 72 -10.62 13.62 -16.08
CA LYS A 72 -11.27 12.46 -16.74
C LYS A 72 -10.30 11.33 -17.13
N ASN A 73 -9.02 11.64 -17.41
CA ASN A 73 -8.04 10.61 -17.74
C ASN A 73 -7.80 9.61 -16.59
N CYS A 74 -8.10 9.97 -15.34
CA CYS A 74 -8.04 9.03 -14.19
C CYS A 74 -9.04 7.89 -14.35
N HIS A 75 -10.14 8.06 -15.08
CA HIS A 75 -11.11 6.98 -15.37
C HIS A 75 -10.53 5.88 -16.26
N LYS A 76 -9.36 6.08 -16.85
CA LYS A 76 -8.66 5.06 -17.65
C LYS A 76 -7.71 4.20 -16.82
N ILE A 77 -7.51 4.54 -15.55
CA ILE A 77 -6.66 3.74 -14.66
C ILE A 77 -7.36 2.42 -14.38
N THR A 78 -6.69 1.31 -14.67
CA THR A 78 -7.14 -0.04 -14.31
C THR A 78 -6.33 -0.56 -13.12
N VAL A 79 -6.81 -1.62 -12.48
CA VAL A 79 -6.07 -2.33 -11.44
C VAL A 79 -4.71 -2.81 -11.96
N GLU A 80 -4.65 -3.32 -13.22
CA GLU A 80 -3.40 -3.73 -13.86
C GLU A 80 -2.40 -2.57 -13.98
N HIS A 81 -2.85 -1.37 -14.34
CA HIS A 81 -1.98 -0.19 -14.40
C HIS A 81 -1.34 0.12 -13.03
N LEU A 82 -2.08 -0.05 -11.95
CA LEU A 82 -1.54 0.15 -10.59
C LEU A 82 -0.52 -0.93 -10.23
N LEU A 83 -0.82 -2.20 -10.48
CA LEU A 83 0.09 -3.33 -10.26
C LEU A 83 1.41 -3.17 -11.02
N ARG A 84 1.33 -2.70 -12.27
CA ARG A 84 2.48 -2.47 -13.16
C ARG A 84 3.16 -1.12 -12.98
N GLN A 85 2.79 -0.33 -11.97
CA GLN A 85 3.37 1.00 -11.75
C GLN A 85 3.11 1.99 -12.91
N GLN A 86 2.01 1.82 -13.63
CA GLN A 86 1.66 2.56 -14.85
C GLN A 86 0.46 3.49 -14.66
N GLY A 87 0.11 3.82 -13.40
CA GLY A 87 -1.05 4.67 -13.09
C GLY A 87 -0.93 6.14 -13.53
N GLY A 88 0.28 6.61 -13.82
CA GLY A 88 0.50 7.97 -14.37
C GLY A 88 0.49 9.08 -13.32
N PHE A 89 0.50 8.81 -12.04
CA PHE A 89 0.45 9.83 -10.98
C PHE A 89 1.63 10.81 -11.06
N PHE A 90 1.34 12.10 -10.86
CA PHE A 90 2.29 13.18 -11.07
C PHE A 90 3.53 13.09 -10.17
N ARG A 91 3.33 12.84 -8.89
CA ARG A 91 4.40 12.74 -7.88
C ARG A 91 4.00 11.69 -6.85
N ASP A 92 4.96 10.92 -6.39
CA ASP A 92 4.73 10.04 -5.25
C ASP A 92 4.91 10.81 -3.93
N PRO A 93 3.85 11.15 -3.21
CA PRO A 93 3.90 11.97 -2.01
C PRO A 93 4.45 11.21 -0.80
N LEU A 94 4.47 9.87 -0.82
CA LEU A 94 4.89 9.07 0.33
C LEU A 94 6.39 9.22 0.65
N PHE A 95 7.18 9.69 -0.33
CA PHE A 95 8.58 10.08 -0.08
C PHE A 95 8.75 11.50 0.47
N SER A 96 7.68 12.25 0.59
CA SER A 96 7.69 13.67 0.96
C SER A 96 6.59 13.99 1.98
N SER A 97 6.35 13.10 2.94
CA SER A 97 5.26 13.25 3.93
C SER A 97 5.35 14.57 4.70
N ARG A 98 6.56 15.04 5.02
CA ARG A 98 6.75 16.35 5.67
C ARG A 98 6.31 17.51 4.77
N ASP A 99 6.60 17.46 3.47
CA ASP A 99 6.14 18.46 2.50
C ASP A 99 4.60 18.46 2.39
N ILE A 100 3.99 17.26 2.41
CA ILE A 100 2.53 17.14 2.39
C ILE A 100 1.89 17.75 3.62
N MET A 101 2.44 17.45 4.79
CA MET A 101 1.99 18.05 6.06
C MET A 101 2.00 19.57 5.98
N HIS A 102 3.07 20.18 5.47
CA HIS A 102 3.17 21.62 5.27
C HIS A 102 2.19 22.15 4.22
N LEU A 103 2.13 21.54 3.05
CA LEU A 103 1.29 21.99 1.95
C LEU A 103 -0.22 21.90 2.25
N MET A 104 -0.61 20.93 3.04
CA MET A 104 -2.00 20.72 3.45
C MET A 104 -2.32 21.35 4.81
N GLN A 105 -1.32 21.95 5.48
CA GLN A 105 -1.46 22.57 6.81
C GLN A 105 -1.99 21.57 7.86
N LEU A 106 -1.50 20.33 7.82
CA LEU A 106 -1.89 19.30 8.77
C LEU A 106 -1.17 19.54 10.11
N ASP A 107 -1.87 19.28 11.19
CA ASP A 107 -1.36 19.29 12.56
C ASP A 107 -0.89 17.91 13.04
N HIS A 108 -0.96 16.92 12.17
CA HIS A 108 -0.57 15.53 12.39
C HIS A 108 0.27 14.99 11.21
N ALA A 109 0.91 13.84 11.40
CA ALA A 109 1.57 13.11 10.32
C ALA A 109 0.52 12.66 9.28
N PRO A 110 0.79 12.82 7.95
CA PRO A 110 -0.20 12.49 6.93
C PRO A 110 -0.63 11.02 6.98
N GLU A 111 -1.91 10.79 6.98
CA GLU A 111 -2.56 9.48 6.89
C GLU A 111 -2.94 9.15 5.44
N ALA A 112 -3.45 7.93 5.21
CA ALA A 112 -3.84 7.47 3.88
C ALA A 112 -4.80 8.43 3.16
N ASP A 113 -5.80 8.93 3.86
CA ASP A 113 -6.81 9.83 3.30
C ASP A 113 -6.23 11.19 2.90
N ASP A 114 -5.21 11.69 3.61
CA ASP A 114 -4.53 12.93 3.25
C ASP A 114 -3.75 12.77 1.94
N PHE A 115 -3.09 11.62 1.75
CA PHE A 115 -2.45 11.31 0.49
C PHE A 115 -3.45 11.22 -0.67
N PHE A 116 -4.62 10.62 -0.46
CA PHE A 116 -5.67 10.59 -1.47
C PHE A 116 -6.17 12.01 -1.81
N ARG A 117 -6.50 12.82 -0.82
CA ARG A 117 -6.92 14.22 -1.01
C ARG A 117 -5.88 15.06 -1.72
N PHE A 118 -4.59 14.77 -1.49
CA PHE A 118 -3.49 15.49 -2.13
C PHE A 118 -3.25 15.10 -3.58
N VAL A 119 -3.34 13.80 -3.92
CA VAL A 119 -2.94 13.30 -5.24
C VAL A 119 -4.08 13.26 -6.24
N LEU A 120 -5.25 12.73 -5.84
CA LEU A 120 -6.34 12.40 -6.77
C LEU A 120 -6.91 13.61 -7.52
N PRO A 121 -6.97 14.84 -6.96
CA PRO A 121 -7.42 16.01 -7.71
C PRO A 121 -6.46 16.50 -8.80
N LYS A 122 -5.20 15.99 -8.80
CA LYS A 122 -4.15 16.49 -9.70
C LYS A 122 -4.18 15.77 -11.05
N ARG A 123 -3.66 16.48 -12.07
CA ARG A 123 -3.47 15.86 -13.39
C ARG A 123 -2.47 14.72 -13.33
N LEU A 124 -2.67 13.74 -14.18
CA LEU A 124 -1.66 12.70 -14.42
C LEU A 124 -0.44 13.30 -15.14
N ARG A 125 0.73 12.73 -14.90
CA ARG A 125 1.98 13.09 -15.57
C ARG A 125 2.02 12.53 -16.98
N PHE A 126 1.47 11.33 -17.19
CA PHE A 126 1.34 10.62 -18.46
C PHE A 126 0.05 9.79 -18.45
N MET A 127 -0.37 9.30 -19.59
CA MET A 127 -1.58 8.48 -19.68
C MET A 127 -1.37 7.13 -19.00
N PRO A 128 -2.39 6.58 -18.33
CA PRO A 128 -2.33 5.25 -17.77
C PRO A 128 -1.90 4.22 -18.82
N GLY A 129 -0.94 3.38 -18.49
CA GLY A 129 -0.36 2.37 -19.37
C GLY A 129 0.75 2.86 -20.30
N GLU A 130 0.98 4.16 -20.42
CA GLU A 130 1.96 4.72 -21.36
C GLU A 130 3.41 4.54 -20.89
N TRP A 131 3.66 4.74 -19.60
CA TRP A 131 4.98 4.64 -18.99
C TRP A 131 4.94 3.93 -17.65
N GLU A 132 6.02 3.28 -17.30
CA GLU A 132 6.23 2.72 -15.96
C GLU A 132 6.98 3.73 -15.10
N LYS A 133 6.40 4.04 -13.93
CA LYS A 133 7.05 4.86 -12.93
C LYS A 133 6.66 4.39 -11.53
N TYR A 134 7.64 3.96 -10.77
CA TYR A 134 7.45 3.50 -9.40
C TYR A 134 6.60 4.47 -8.58
N SER A 135 5.56 3.95 -7.95
CA SER A 135 4.61 4.70 -7.15
C SER A 135 4.16 3.90 -5.92
N ASN A 136 4.51 4.39 -4.73
CA ASN A 136 3.94 3.88 -3.48
C ASN A 136 2.45 4.24 -3.40
N PHE A 137 2.07 5.42 -3.91
CA PHE A 137 0.69 5.87 -3.95
C PHE A 137 -0.22 4.90 -4.74
N GLY A 138 0.27 4.35 -5.85
CA GLY A 138 -0.48 3.34 -6.60
C GLY A 138 -0.79 2.11 -5.76
N TYR A 139 0.13 1.67 -4.92
CA TYR A 139 -0.08 0.53 -4.01
C TYR A 139 -0.91 0.87 -2.76
N LEU A 140 -0.84 2.11 -2.28
CA LEU A 140 -1.78 2.60 -1.27
C LEU A 140 -3.22 2.60 -1.83
N LEU A 141 -3.40 2.95 -3.12
CA LEU A 141 -4.70 2.87 -3.77
C LEU A 141 -5.18 1.42 -3.94
N LEU A 142 -4.26 0.48 -4.27
CA LEU A 142 -4.60 -0.96 -4.31
C LEU A 142 -5.07 -1.49 -2.95
N SER A 143 -4.47 -1.04 -1.83
CA SER A 143 -4.97 -1.45 -0.51
C SER A 143 -6.40 -0.96 -0.25
N ARG A 144 -6.74 0.24 -0.69
CA ARG A 144 -8.12 0.76 -0.59
C ARG A 144 -9.10 0.01 -1.48
N ILE A 145 -8.69 -0.39 -2.69
CA ILE A 145 -9.49 -1.25 -3.57
C ILE A 145 -9.77 -2.59 -2.89
N ILE A 146 -8.76 -3.19 -2.25
CA ILE A 146 -8.94 -4.43 -1.50
C ILE A 146 -9.99 -4.26 -0.39
N GLU A 147 -9.91 -3.17 0.40
CA GLU A 147 -10.88 -2.89 1.46
C GLU A 147 -12.30 -2.74 0.93
N GLU A 148 -12.47 -1.97 -0.14
CA GLU A 148 -13.77 -1.71 -0.74
C GLU A 148 -14.42 -2.99 -1.26
N VAL A 149 -13.65 -3.81 -1.97
CA VAL A 149 -14.15 -5.06 -2.57
C VAL A 149 -14.36 -6.16 -1.54
N ALA A 150 -13.45 -6.29 -0.57
CA ALA A 150 -13.53 -7.34 0.46
C ALA A 150 -14.52 -7.00 1.59
N GLY A 151 -14.90 -5.73 1.76
CA GLY A 151 -15.77 -5.28 2.85
C GLY A 151 -15.14 -5.41 4.24
N LYS A 152 -13.81 -5.45 4.32
CA LYS A 152 -13.05 -5.54 5.58
C LYS A 152 -11.72 -4.81 5.45
N SER A 153 -11.06 -4.52 6.58
CA SER A 153 -9.77 -3.81 6.55
C SER A 153 -8.72 -4.56 5.75
N TYR A 154 -7.78 -3.80 5.16
CA TYR A 154 -6.66 -4.37 4.41
C TYR A 154 -5.89 -5.41 5.23
N GLU A 155 -5.57 -5.11 6.51
CA GLU A 155 -4.84 -6.04 7.36
C GLU A 155 -5.62 -7.33 7.61
N ALA A 156 -6.93 -7.24 7.89
CA ALA A 156 -7.77 -8.42 8.09
C ALA A 156 -7.82 -9.28 6.82
N PHE A 157 -8.04 -8.66 5.65
CA PHE A 157 -8.06 -9.39 4.39
C PHE A 157 -6.72 -10.08 4.10
N ILE A 158 -5.61 -9.34 4.21
CA ILE A 158 -4.28 -9.92 3.94
C ILE A 158 -3.99 -11.08 4.89
N LYS A 159 -4.29 -10.96 6.18
CA LYS A 159 -4.10 -12.06 7.13
C LYS A 159 -4.93 -13.28 6.79
N GLU A 160 -6.24 -13.09 6.63
CA GLU A 160 -7.20 -14.19 6.51
C GLU A 160 -7.20 -14.87 5.14
N ASP A 161 -7.11 -14.07 4.07
CA ASP A 161 -7.31 -14.55 2.70
C ASP A 161 -6.00 -14.78 1.94
N VAL A 162 -4.87 -14.23 2.41
CA VAL A 162 -3.57 -14.35 1.73
C VAL A 162 -2.58 -15.12 2.56
N LEU A 163 -2.29 -14.65 3.78
CA LEU A 163 -1.20 -15.17 4.60
C LEU A 163 -1.52 -16.50 5.27
N LEU A 164 -2.69 -16.62 5.91
CA LEU A 164 -3.11 -17.86 6.57
C LEU A 164 -3.19 -19.04 5.60
N PRO A 165 -3.81 -18.92 4.41
CA PRO A 165 -3.80 -19.99 3.43
C PRO A 165 -2.39 -20.37 2.93
N ALA A 166 -1.44 -19.42 2.96
CA ALA A 166 -0.04 -19.66 2.62
C ALA A 166 0.80 -20.21 3.81
N GLY A 167 0.19 -20.46 4.97
CA GLY A 167 0.89 -20.94 6.16
C GLY A 167 1.75 -19.88 6.87
N VAL A 168 1.47 -18.59 6.66
CA VAL A 168 2.18 -17.47 7.27
C VAL A 168 1.33 -16.86 8.39
N TYR A 169 1.82 -16.94 9.62
CA TYR A 169 1.06 -16.57 10.84
C TYR A 169 1.59 -15.31 11.53
N ASP A 170 2.84 -14.93 11.28
CA ASP A 170 3.58 -13.95 12.10
C ASP A 170 3.73 -12.57 11.43
N MET A 171 3.11 -12.37 10.25
CA MET A 171 3.15 -11.07 9.58
C MET A 171 2.00 -10.17 10.03
N HIS A 172 2.31 -8.87 10.14
CA HIS A 172 1.34 -7.84 10.53
C HIS A 172 1.74 -6.47 9.95
N ILE A 173 0.82 -5.51 9.96
CA ILE A 173 1.12 -4.14 9.64
C ILE A 173 1.95 -3.53 10.78
N ALA A 174 3.11 -2.96 10.45
CA ALA A 174 3.95 -2.29 11.43
C ALA A 174 3.36 -0.91 11.77
N GLY A 175 3.48 -0.52 13.04
CA GLY A 175 3.20 0.85 13.47
C GLY A 175 4.20 1.85 12.87
N ILE A 176 3.82 3.13 12.86
CA ILE A 176 4.66 4.21 12.32
C ILE A 176 5.64 4.71 13.37
N ASP A 177 5.18 4.86 14.61
CA ASP A 177 5.94 5.42 15.70
C ASP A 177 6.77 4.35 16.44
N TYR A 178 7.85 4.81 17.09
CA TYR A 178 8.68 3.94 17.94
C TYR A 178 7.89 3.29 19.08
N LYS A 179 6.90 4.00 19.64
CA LYS A 179 6.01 3.47 20.70
C LYS A 179 5.19 2.25 20.25
N ASP A 180 4.95 2.12 18.94
CA ASP A 180 4.18 1.04 18.35
C ASP A 180 5.06 -0.19 18.02
N LYS A 181 6.36 -0.11 18.31
CA LYS A 181 7.34 -1.17 18.09
C LYS A 181 6.98 -2.40 18.95
N ARG A 182 6.96 -3.56 18.33
CA ARG A 182 6.80 -4.83 19.05
C ARG A 182 8.10 -5.25 19.74
N GLU A 183 8.00 -6.10 20.77
CA GLU A 183 9.13 -6.51 21.61
C GLU A 183 10.33 -7.02 20.79
N ASN A 184 10.08 -7.85 19.79
CA ASN A 184 11.13 -8.46 18.95
C ASN A 184 11.33 -7.74 17.61
N GLU A 185 10.83 -6.52 17.43
CA GLU A 185 11.00 -5.75 16.21
C GLU A 185 12.37 -5.04 16.21
N VAL A 186 13.07 -5.14 15.09
CA VAL A 186 14.37 -4.47 14.89
C VAL A 186 14.17 -2.96 14.86
N ARG A 187 15.14 -2.23 15.46
CA ARG A 187 15.20 -0.77 15.35
C ARG A 187 16.05 -0.37 14.14
N TYR A 188 15.54 0.56 13.35
CA TYR A 188 16.25 1.18 12.22
C TYR A 188 16.57 2.64 12.52
#